data_47800a8102cf56e769c4e0d8f31fe3d3
#
_entry.id   47800a8102cf56e769c4e0d8f31fe3d3
#
_cell.length_a   1.000
_cell.length_b   1.000
_cell.length_c   1.000
_cell.angle_alpha   90.00
_cell.angle_beta   90.00
_cell.angle_gamma   90.00
#
_symmetry.space_group_name_H-M   'P 1'
#
loop_
_entity.id
_entity.type
_entity.pdbx_description
1 polymer ?
#
loop_
_entity_poly.entity_id
_entity_poly.type
_entity_poly.pdbx_seq_one_letter_code
_entity_poly.pdbx_strand_id
1 'polypeptide(L)'
;LFVYAGTKGGTPAPGTCVRVTGTVGEFPATSAKGNPQSLTQLAATSVSVVEGCQAPTPIPAPRVPTLDEAEALESMLLAPQGTWTITDNYQANQYGTLTLTPGESPLRSATEVVAPGQAARDYEAANAARAIALDDGTNTNLQKGAATEAAYAYLANGSPARVGYHVAFTKPVVLEPRHGSFVFQPTSMVAGHPDRSPVTITGERPSDPTVGGDTRVATFNVLNYFSDLGV
;
A
#
# COMPACT_ATOMS: atom_id res chain seq x y z
N LEU A 1 9.03 9.78 13.32
CA LEU A 1 10.32 10.23 12.77
C LEU A 1 11.12 9.03 12.29
N PHE A 2 11.52 9.03 11.01
CA PHE A 2 12.39 7.99 10.45
C PHE A 2 13.82 8.12 10.98
N VAL A 3 14.46 7.00 11.32
CA VAL A 3 15.85 6.97 11.80
C VAL A 3 16.74 6.26 10.79
N TYR A 4 17.65 7.00 10.20
CA TYR A 4 18.68 6.43 9.32
C TYR A 4 19.93 6.07 10.16
N ALA A 5 20.07 4.80 10.47
CA ALA A 5 21.18 4.31 11.29
C ALA A 5 22.46 3.99 10.48
N GLY A 6 22.36 3.90 9.14
CA GLY A 6 23.51 3.51 8.31
C GLY A 6 24.11 2.18 8.75
N THR A 7 25.45 2.15 8.84
CA THR A 7 26.20 0.98 9.34
C THR A 7 26.55 1.07 10.84
N LYS A 8 26.11 2.13 11.52
CA LYS A 8 26.61 2.48 12.87
C LYS A 8 25.76 1.93 14.03
N GLY A 9 24.72 1.21 13.76
CA GLY A 9 23.91 0.56 14.79
C GLY A 9 23.25 -0.68 14.24
N GLY A 10 23.16 -1.75 15.01
CA GLY A 10 22.30 -2.87 14.68
C GLY A 10 20.85 -2.38 14.51
N THR A 11 20.04 -3.08 13.73
CA THR A 11 18.61 -2.81 13.63
C THR A 11 17.93 -3.40 14.87
N PRO A 12 17.45 -2.59 15.82
CA PRO A 12 16.71 -3.11 16.96
C PRO A 12 15.45 -3.83 16.50
N ALA A 13 15.04 -4.85 17.22
CA ALA A 13 13.77 -5.52 16.93
C ALA A 13 12.60 -4.54 17.12
N PRO A 14 11.52 -4.65 16.32
CA PRO A 14 10.32 -3.86 16.52
C PRO A 14 9.81 -3.98 17.97
N GLY A 15 9.41 -2.85 18.55
CA GLY A 15 9.00 -2.77 19.95
C GLY A 15 10.15 -2.54 20.96
N THR A 16 11.41 -2.55 20.49
CA THR A 16 12.55 -2.20 21.35
C THR A 16 12.59 -0.70 21.57
N CYS A 17 12.71 -0.30 22.83
CA CYS A 17 12.93 1.10 23.18
C CYS A 17 14.39 1.48 22.93
N VAL A 18 14.60 2.57 22.20
CA VAL A 18 15.92 3.05 21.82
C VAL A 18 16.09 4.53 22.12
N ARG A 19 17.30 4.91 22.49
CA ARG A 19 17.76 6.30 22.47
C ARG A 19 18.63 6.49 21.24
N VAL A 20 18.26 7.48 20.44
CA VAL A 20 18.99 7.83 19.24
C VAL A 20 19.53 9.25 19.36
N THR A 21 20.80 9.43 19.03
CA THR A 21 21.44 10.73 18.88
C THR A 21 21.84 10.90 17.43
N GLY A 22 21.60 12.08 16.85
CA GLY A 22 21.91 12.33 15.46
C GLY A 22 21.50 13.73 15.02
N THR A 23 21.53 13.97 13.71
CA THR A 23 21.13 15.23 13.09
C THR A 23 19.83 15.03 12.33
N VAL A 24 18.85 15.87 12.59
CA VAL A 24 17.59 15.90 11.83
C VAL A 24 17.82 16.63 10.52
N GLY A 25 17.27 16.11 9.46
CA GLY A 25 17.33 16.71 8.14
C GLY A 25 16.28 16.13 7.20
N GLU A 26 16.06 16.81 6.10
CA GLU A 26 15.14 16.39 5.05
C GLU A 26 15.89 15.55 4.02
N PHE A 27 15.42 14.33 3.78
CA PHE A 27 15.93 13.51 2.70
C PHE A 27 15.03 13.71 1.48
N PRO A 28 15.53 14.27 0.37
CA PRO A 28 14.73 14.56 -0.79
C PRO A 28 14.23 13.26 -1.43
N ALA A 29 12.94 13.20 -1.75
CA ALA A 29 12.37 12.15 -2.58
C ALA A 29 12.86 12.34 -4.04
N THR A 30 13.92 11.65 -4.41
CA THR A 30 14.69 11.89 -5.64
C THR A 30 14.00 11.44 -6.93
N SER A 31 12.81 10.88 -6.90
CA SER A 31 12.27 10.15 -8.05
C SER A 31 10.97 10.68 -8.66
N ALA A 32 10.32 11.66 -8.07
CA ALA A 32 9.05 12.13 -8.61
C ALA A 32 9.19 13.53 -9.18
N LYS A 33 9.19 13.64 -10.51
CA LYS A 33 8.96 14.92 -11.19
C LYS A 33 7.61 15.49 -10.73
N GLY A 34 7.67 16.54 -9.90
CA GLY A 34 6.49 17.31 -9.52
C GLY A 34 5.88 17.04 -8.15
N ASN A 35 6.47 16.18 -7.32
CA ASN A 35 6.06 16.05 -5.94
C ASN A 35 7.27 16.11 -5.00
N PRO A 36 7.43 17.20 -4.25
CA PRO A 36 8.60 17.45 -3.41
C PRO A 36 8.43 16.89 -1.98
N GLN A 37 7.74 15.79 -1.81
CA GLN A 37 7.66 15.19 -0.47
C GLN A 37 9.04 14.65 -0.11
N SER A 38 9.65 15.28 0.88
CA SER A 38 10.85 14.82 1.54
C SER A 38 10.50 13.90 2.69
N LEU A 39 11.47 13.13 3.14
CA LEU A 39 11.36 12.31 4.35
C LEU A 39 12.15 12.99 5.45
N THR A 40 11.47 13.43 6.51
CA THR A 40 12.14 13.93 7.71
C THR A 40 12.85 12.77 8.40
N GLN A 41 14.17 12.81 8.43
CA GLN A 41 14.97 11.75 9.03
C GLN A 41 15.91 12.25 10.11
N LEU A 42 16.19 11.38 11.08
CA LEU A 42 17.29 11.52 12.01
C LEU A 42 18.46 10.67 11.53
N ALA A 43 19.51 11.34 10.98
CA ALA A 43 20.75 10.66 10.64
C ALA A 43 21.51 10.33 11.94
N ALA A 44 21.42 9.07 12.37
CA ALA A 44 21.92 8.64 13.66
C ALA A 44 23.45 8.62 13.73
N THR A 45 24.01 9.18 14.79
CA THR A 45 25.41 9.03 15.18
C THR A 45 25.57 7.92 16.23
N SER A 46 24.53 7.65 17.03
CA SER A 46 24.48 6.53 17.95
C SER A 46 23.05 6.04 18.15
N VAL A 47 22.91 4.74 18.37
CA VAL A 47 21.67 4.06 18.76
C VAL A 47 21.98 3.17 19.96
N SER A 48 21.22 3.28 21.03
CA SER A 48 21.36 2.43 22.22
C SER A 48 19.99 1.95 22.71
N VAL A 49 19.91 0.71 23.12
CA VAL A 49 18.71 0.17 23.78
C VAL A 49 18.59 0.76 25.17
N VAL A 50 17.38 1.16 25.53
CA VAL A 50 17.03 1.68 26.85
C VAL A 50 15.77 1.00 27.36
N GLU A 51 15.51 1.09 28.64
CA GLU A 51 14.30 0.56 29.26
C GLU A 51 13.31 1.68 29.61
N GLY A 52 12.07 1.32 29.89
CA GLY A 52 11.08 2.23 30.45
C GLY A 52 10.28 3.09 29.47
N CYS A 53 10.30 2.78 28.17
CA CYS A 53 9.40 3.43 27.22
C CYS A 53 7.99 2.81 27.24
N GLN A 54 7.03 3.64 26.88
CA GLN A 54 5.70 3.16 26.51
C GLN A 54 5.62 3.00 24.99
N ALA A 55 4.94 1.96 24.54
CA ALA A 55 4.63 1.81 23.12
C ALA A 55 3.76 2.98 22.64
N PRO A 56 3.99 3.53 21.44
CA PRO A 56 3.16 4.59 20.91
C PRO A 56 1.73 4.08 20.69
N THR A 57 0.74 4.92 21.04
CA THR A 57 -0.66 4.64 20.72
C THR A 57 -0.91 5.00 19.26
N PRO A 58 -1.43 4.08 18.43
CA PRO A 58 -1.76 4.39 17.04
C PRO A 58 -2.83 5.47 16.93
N ILE A 59 -2.66 6.37 15.97
CA ILE A 59 -3.61 7.44 15.69
C ILE A 59 -4.73 6.89 14.79
N PRO A 60 -6.02 7.07 15.14
CA PRO A 60 -7.13 6.65 14.28
C PRO A 60 -7.09 7.33 12.91
N ALA A 61 -7.24 6.56 11.84
CA ALA A 61 -7.24 7.05 10.45
C ALA A 61 -8.47 6.50 9.71
N PRO A 62 -9.63 7.17 9.81
CA PRO A 62 -10.87 6.71 9.16
C PRO A 62 -10.91 7.02 7.65
N ARG A 63 -9.97 7.78 7.14
CA ARG A 63 -9.83 8.16 5.73
C ARG A 63 -8.36 8.37 5.35
N VAL A 64 -8.10 8.55 4.06
CA VAL A 64 -6.78 8.98 3.60
C VAL A 64 -6.53 10.41 4.13
N PRO A 65 -5.40 10.67 4.79
CA PRO A 65 -5.01 12.02 5.19
C PRO A 65 -4.86 12.95 3.97
N THR A 66 -5.22 14.21 4.11
CA THR A 66 -4.84 15.24 3.13
C THR A 66 -3.31 15.41 3.11
N LEU A 67 -2.75 16.09 2.11
CA LEU A 67 -1.30 16.29 2.05
C LEU A 67 -0.75 17.02 3.29
N ASP A 68 -1.43 18.07 3.73
CA ASP A 68 -1.03 18.83 4.92
C ASP A 68 -1.11 17.99 6.21
N GLU A 69 -2.16 17.16 6.32
CA GLU A 69 -2.29 16.22 7.44
C GLU A 69 -1.23 15.11 7.37
N ALA A 70 -0.95 14.61 6.16
CA ALA A 70 0.01 13.55 5.94
C ALA A 70 1.43 13.97 6.32
N GLU A 71 1.81 15.21 6.01
CA GLU A 71 3.07 15.79 6.44
C GLU A 71 3.20 15.83 7.97
N ALA A 72 2.14 16.26 8.65
CA ALA A 72 2.11 16.28 10.12
C ALA A 72 2.08 14.87 10.75
N LEU A 73 1.64 13.86 10.00
CA LEU A 73 1.54 12.45 10.41
C LEU A 73 2.70 11.59 9.87
N GLU A 74 3.65 12.20 9.21
CA GLU A 74 4.81 11.50 8.64
C GLU A 74 5.54 10.65 9.68
N SER A 75 5.82 9.40 9.34
CA SER A 75 6.44 8.40 10.22
C SER A 75 5.64 8.10 11.51
N MET A 76 4.39 8.51 11.58
CA MET A 76 3.52 8.20 12.72
C MET A 76 2.83 6.85 12.51
N LEU A 77 2.51 6.21 13.63
CA LEU A 77 1.77 4.96 13.66
C LEU A 77 0.28 5.24 13.57
N LEU A 78 -0.36 4.76 12.51
CA LEU A 78 -1.78 4.96 12.23
C LEU A 78 -2.56 3.67 12.41
N ALA A 79 -3.81 3.78 12.85
CA ALA A 79 -4.79 2.70 12.88
C ALA A 79 -5.91 3.02 11.88
N PRO A 80 -5.81 2.57 10.62
CA PRO A 80 -6.90 2.75 9.66
C PRO A 80 -8.17 2.05 10.15
N GLN A 81 -9.30 2.74 10.04
CA GLN A 81 -10.59 2.29 10.59
C GLN A 81 -11.62 2.06 9.51
N GLY A 82 -12.62 1.24 9.83
CA GLY A 82 -13.70 0.91 8.92
C GLY A 82 -13.28 -0.02 7.79
N THR A 83 -14.13 -0.14 6.79
CA THR A 83 -13.87 -0.92 5.60
C THR A 83 -13.09 -0.09 4.58
N TRP A 84 -12.10 -0.70 3.99
CA TRP A 84 -11.37 -0.20 2.83
C TRP A 84 -11.60 -1.12 1.65
N THR A 85 -11.45 -0.62 0.44
CA THR A 85 -11.64 -1.41 -0.78
C THR A 85 -10.40 -1.32 -1.65
N ILE A 86 -9.98 -2.45 -2.23
CA ILE A 86 -8.91 -2.47 -3.22
C ILE A 86 -9.41 -1.77 -4.48
N THR A 87 -8.74 -0.70 -4.88
CA THR A 87 -9.08 0.07 -6.08
C THR A 87 -8.09 -0.14 -7.22
N ASP A 88 -6.86 -0.55 -6.91
CA ASP A 88 -5.85 -0.94 -7.90
C ASP A 88 -4.94 -2.02 -7.30
N ASN A 89 -4.62 -3.03 -8.11
CA ASN A 89 -3.72 -4.13 -7.77
C ASN A 89 -2.61 -4.34 -8.81
N TYR A 90 -2.38 -3.37 -9.69
CA TYR A 90 -1.42 -3.47 -10.79
C TYR A 90 0.01 -3.76 -10.29
N GLN A 91 0.39 -3.15 -9.18
CA GLN A 91 1.71 -3.33 -8.58
C GLN A 91 1.84 -4.56 -7.66
N ALA A 92 0.74 -5.28 -7.41
CA ALA A 92 0.72 -6.37 -6.44
C ALA A 92 1.69 -7.51 -6.79
N ASN A 93 1.84 -7.82 -8.09
CA ASN A 93 2.72 -8.89 -8.58
C ASN A 93 4.16 -8.44 -8.85
N GLN A 94 4.44 -7.14 -8.77
CA GLN A 94 5.77 -6.59 -9.04
C GLN A 94 6.44 -6.09 -7.77
N TYR A 95 5.72 -5.36 -6.94
CA TYR A 95 6.25 -4.72 -5.73
C TYR A 95 5.40 -5.02 -4.48
N GLY A 96 4.48 -5.96 -4.56
CA GLY A 96 3.64 -6.33 -3.42
C GLY A 96 2.68 -5.23 -2.96
N THR A 97 2.43 -4.20 -3.77
CA THR A 97 1.67 -3.02 -3.39
C THR A 97 0.22 -3.09 -3.86
N LEU A 98 -0.71 -2.76 -2.98
CA LEU A 98 -2.14 -2.57 -3.29
C LEU A 98 -2.51 -1.10 -3.13
N THR A 99 -3.37 -0.56 -3.99
CA THR A 99 -3.98 0.74 -3.77
C THR A 99 -5.37 0.59 -3.16
N LEU A 100 -5.60 1.29 -2.08
CA LEU A 100 -6.82 1.21 -1.28
C LEU A 100 -7.56 2.53 -1.28
N THR A 101 -8.88 2.47 -1.11
CA THR A 101 -9.74 3.62 -0.83
C THR A 101 -10.66 3.29 0.34
N PRO A 102 -10.98 4.23 1.25
CA PRO A 102 -11.95 3.99 2.31
C PRO A 102 -13.36 3.82 1.74
N GLY A 103 -14.14 2.93 2.33
CA GLY A 103 -15.51 2.60 1.95
C GLY A 103 -15.67 1.27 1.24
N GLU A 104 -16.88 1.01 0.75
CA GLU A 104 -17.35 -0.29 0.26
C GLU A 104 -17.21 -0.47 -1.26
N SER A 105 -16.69 0.53 -1.97
CA SER A 105 -16.62 0.49 -3.44
C SER A 105 -15.29 1.00 -3.96
N PRO A 106 -14.73 0.38 -5.01
CA PRO A 106 -13.51 0.85 -5.62
C PRO A 106 -13.73 2.18 -6.32
N LEU A 107 -12.66 2.93 -6.52
CA LEU A 107 -12.68 4.14 -7.35
C LEU A 107 -12.91 3.75 -8.80
N ARG A 108 -13.74 4.55 -9.51
CA ARG A 108 -14.02 4.34 -10.92
C ARG A 108 -13.21 5.30 -11.77
N SER A 109 -12.87 4.88 -12.97
CA SER A 109 -12.26 5.76 -13.97
C SER A 109 -13.19 6.94 -14.28
N ALA A 110 -12.64 8.15 -14.39
CA ALA A 110 -13.44 9.35 -14.58
C ALA A 110 -14.36 9.26 -15.78
N THR A 111 -13.86 8.73 -16.89
CA THR A 111 -14.63 8.65 -18.16
C THR A 111 -15.75 7.61 -18.14
N GLU A 112 -15.83 6.77 -17.12
CA GLU A 112 -16.99 5.91 -16.86
C GLU A 112 -18.14 6.66 -16.16
N VAL A 113 -17.85 7.82 -15.55
CA VAL A 113 -18.78 8.54 -14.67
C VAL A 113 -19.16 9.90 -15.25
N VAL A 114 -18.20 10.60 -15.85
CA VAL A 114 -18.37 11.95 -16.38
C VAL A 114 -17.80 12.06 -17.79
N ALA A 115 -18.26 13.05 -18.55
CA ALA A 115 -17.75 13.32 -19.90
C ALA A 115 -16.27 13.75 -19.85
N PRO A 116 -15.47 13.43 -20.88
CA PRO A 116 -14.09 13.90 -21.01
C PRO A 116 -13.99 15.43 -20.94
N GLY A 117 -12.93 15.92 -20.31
CA GLY A 117 -12.70 17.37 -20.17
C GLY A 117 -12.35 17.75 -18.73
N GLN A 118 -12.73 18.97 -18.31
CA GLN A 118 -12.42 19.46 -16.96
C GLN A 118 -13.06 18.59 -15.88
N ALA A 119 -14.33 18.20 -16.06
CA ALA A 119 -15.04 17.34 -15.12
C ALA A 119 -14.32 16.00 -14.86
N ALA A 120 -13.76 15.40 -15.92
CA ALA A 120 -12.97 14.17 -15.77
C ALA A 120 -11.68 14.41 -15.00
N ARG A 121 -10.97 15.52 -15.25
CA ARG A 121 -9.77 15.88 -14.50
C ARG A 121 -10.06 16.13 -13.01
N ASP A 122 -11.15 16.83 -12.71
CA ASP A 122 -11.55 17.10 -11.33
C ASP A 122 -11.95 15.81 -10.61
N TYR A 123 -12.61 14.90 -11.32
CA TYR A 123 -12.96 13.57 -10.78
C TYR A 123 -11.73 12.72 -10.48
N GLU A 124 -10.73 12.69 -11.39
CA GLU A 124 -9.46 11.98 -11.14
C GLU A 124 -8.66 12.60 -9.98
N ALA A 125 -8.66 13.92 -9.87
CA ALA A 125 -8.03 14.59 -8.71
C ALA A 125 -8.72 14.20 -7.39
N ALA A 126 -10.04 14.12 -7.38
CA ALA A 126 -10.81 13.65 -6.22
C ALA A 126 -10.55 12.16 -5.93
N ASN A 127 -10.36 11.32 -6.95
CA ASN A 127 -9.97 9.93 -6.78
C ASN A 127 -8.58 9.83 -6.14
N ALA A 128 -7.61 10.57 -6.68
CA ALA A 128 -6.24 10.57 -6.16
C ALA A 128 -6.19 10.99 -4.67
N ALA A 129 -7.01 11.94 -4.25
CA ALA A 129 -7.12 12.37 -2.86
C ALA A 129 -7.72 11.31 -1.91
N ARG A 130 -8.36 10.27 -2.45
CA ARG A 130 -8.98 9.17 -1.68
C ARG A 130 -8.25 7.85 -1.83
N ALA A 131 -7.17 7.80 -2.58
CA ALA A 131 -6.37 6.62 -2.81
C ALA A 131 -5.10 6.65 -1.96
N ILE A 132 -4.72 5.51 -1.40
CA ILE A 132 -3.45 5.33 -0.71
C ILE A 132 -2.89 3.94 -0.99
N ALA A 133 -1.60 3.85 -1.22
CA ALA A 133 -0.93 2.58 -1.38
C ALA A 133 -0.71 1.89 -0.03
N LEU A 134 -0.90 0.58 0.02
CA LEU A 134 -0.44 -0.31 1.08
C LEU A 134 0.75 -1.11 0.53
N ASP A 135 1.91 -0.87 1.09
CA ASP A 135 3.18 -1.50 0.72
C ASP A 135 3.38 -2.86 1.44
N ASP A 136 4.31 -3.67 0.99
CA ASP A 136 4.64 -4.97 1.62
C ASP A 136 5.87 -4.92 2.54
N GLY A 137 6.50 -3.75 2.68
CA GLY A 137 7.67 -3.54 3.51
C GLY A 137 8.99 -3.92 2.85
N THR A 138 9.03 -4.09 1.52
CA THR A 138 10.27 -4.37 0.77
C THR A 138 10.40 -3.49 -0.49
N ASN A 139 11.62 -3.39 -1.01
CA ASN A 139 11.92 -2.77 -2.30
C ASN A 139 12.17 -3.81 -3.40
N THR A 140 11.85 -5.07 -3.15
CA THR A 140 12.17 -6.16 -4.07
C THR A 140 11.22 -6.12 -5.27
N ASN A 141 11.80 -6.13 -6.48
CA ASN A 141 11.02 -6.38 -7.69
C ASN A 141 10.85 -7.88 -7.87
N LEU A 142 9.67 -8.39 -7.56
CA LEU A 142 9.35 -9.82 -7.57
C LEU A 142 9.39 -10.45 -8.97
N GLN A 143 9.27 -9.64 -10.03
CA GLN A 143 9.36 -10.11 -11.42
C GLN A 143 10.79 -10.33 -11.88
N LYS A 144 11.80 -9.87 -11.13
CA LYS A 144 13.22 -9.98 -11.49
C LYS A 144 13.95 -11.17 -10.86
N GLY A 145 13.22 -12.11 -10.28
CA GLY A 145 13.82 -13.26 -9.60
C GLY A 145 12.86 -14.45 -9.52
N ALA A 146 13.33 -15.55 -8.97
CA ALA A 146 12.49 -16.70 -8.64
C ALA A 146 11.69 -16.37 -7.36
N ALA A 147 10.65 -15.56 -7.48
CA ALA A 147 9.77 -15.29 -6.35
C ALA A 147 8.96 -16.54 -6.02
N THR A 148 8.92 -16.92 -4.76
CA THR A 148 8.00 -17.95 -4.27
C THR A 148 6.61 -17.34 -4.05
N GLU A 149 5.58 -18.18 -3.99
CA GLU A 149 4.21 -17.70 -3.68
C GLU A 149 4.16 -16.84 -2.40
N ALA A 150 4.92 -17.21 -1.38
CA ALA A 150 4.99 -16.46 -0.13
C ALA A 150 5.57 -15.04 -0.29
N ALA A 151 6.33 -14.76 -1.37
CA ALA A 151 6.85 -13.43 -1.63
C ALA A 151 5.73 -12.44 -2.01
N TYR A 152 4.63 -12.93 -2.55
CA TYR A 152 3.48 -12.10 -2.92
C TYR A 152 2.61 -11.84 -1.68
N ALA A 153 2.96 -10.82 -0.94
CA ALA A 153 2.48 -10.50 0.40
C ALA A 153 0.96 -10.62 0.60
N TYR A 154 0.19 -10.08 -0.33
CA TYR A 154 -1.27 -10.00 -0.24
C TYR A 154 -2.00 -11.01 -1.13
N LEU A 155 -1.26 -11.86 -1.86
CA LEU A 155 -1.79 -12.89 -2.74
C LEU A 155 -1.57 -14.30 -2.17
N ALA A 156 -0.80 -14.42 -1.10
CA ALA A 156 -0.51 -15.69 -0.46
C ALA A 156 -1.78 -16.35 0.12
N ASN A 157 -1.73 -17.66 0.29
CA ASN A 157 -2.84 -18.48 0.84
C ASN A 157 -4.06 -18.60 -0.10
N GLY A 158 -3.88 -18.40 -1.41
CA GLY A 158 -4.95 -18.60 -2.39
C GLY A 158 -6.06 -17.54 -2.34
N SER A 159 -5.88 -16.47 -1.58
CA SER A 159 -6.83 -15.36 -1.52
C SER A 159 -6.45 -14.31 -2.56
N PRO A 160 -7.20 -14.15 -3.65
CA PRO A 160 -6.88 -13.14 -4.64
C PRO A 160 -7.16 -11.74 -4.10
N ALA A 161 -6.20 -10.82 -4.25
CA ALA A 161 -6.41 -9.39 -4.00
C ALA A 161 -7.01 -8.72 -5.24
N ARG A 162 -8.32 -8.86 -5.42
CA ARG A 162 -9.03 -8.31 -6.58
C ARG A 162 -9.49 -6.88 -6.30
N VAL A 163 -9.55 -6.05 -7.35
CA VAL A 163 -10.26 -4.77 -7.29
C VAL A 163 -11.71 -5.02 -6.88
N GLY A 164 -12.20 -4.22 -5.93
CA GLY A 164 -13.53 -4.39 -5.33
C GLY A 164 -13.57 -5.30 -4.10
N TYR A 165 -12.48 -6.01 -3.75
CA TYR A 165 -12.42 -6.75 -2.50
C TYR A 165 -12.20 -5.81 -1.33
N HIS A 166 -12.80 -6.17 -0.20
CA HIS A 166 -12.74 -5.38 1.02
C HIS A 166 -11.49 -5.71 1.84
N VAL A 167 -10.99 -4.70 2.51
CA VAL A 167 -9.80 -4.75 3.34
C VAL A 167 -10.14 -4.22 4.72
N ALA A 168 -9.88 -5.03 5.75
CA ALA A 168 -9.97 -4.62 7.14
C ALA A 168 -8.56 -4.61 7.76
N PHE A 169 -8.16 -3.49 8.32
CA PHE A 169 -6.89 -3.39 9.03
C PHE A 169 -7.00 -4.05 10.41
N THR A 170 -6.10 -4.99 10.69
CA THR A 170 -6.01 -5.73 11.94
C THR A 170 -4.80 -5.32 12.78
N LYS A 171 -3.83 -4.61 12.16
CA LYS A 171 -2.64 -4.07 12.80
C LYS A 171 -2.43 -2.63 12.33
N PRO A 172 -1.78 -1.80 13.12
CA PRO A 172 -1.42 -0.45 12.72
C PRO A 172 -0.37 -0.46 11.61
N VAL A 173 -0.29 0.65 10.90
CA VAL A 173 0.66 0.93 9.81
C VAL A 173 1.38 2.24 10.06
N VAL A 174 2.52 2.43 9.41
CA VAL A 174 3.26 3.70 9.44
C VAL A 174 2.93 4.49 8.18
N LEU A 175 2.68 5.78 8.31
CA LEU A 175 2.55 6.68 7.17
C LEU A 175 3.94 7.13 6.73
N GLU A 176 4.33 6.80 5.51
CA GLU A 176 5.66 7.10 4.97
C GLU A 176 5.57 7.83 3.63
N PRO A 177 6.33 8.92 3.40
CA PRO A 177 6.48 9.49 2.08
C PRO A 177 7.36 8.58 1.24
N ARG A 178 6.86 8.13 0.09
CA ARG A 178 7.56 7.21 -0.80
C ARG A 178 7.16 7.42 -2.24
N HIS A 179 8.12 7.49 -3.14
CA HIS A 179 7.90 7.65 -4.58
C HIS A 179 6.99 8.83 -4.96
N GLY A 180 7.04 9.91 -4.18
CA GLY A 180 6.27 11.12 -4.43
C GLY A 180 4.81 11.07 -3.97
N SER A 181 4.47 10.13 -3.09
CA SER A 181 3.18 10.02 -2.44
C SER A 181 3.37 9.56 -1.00
N PHE A 182 2.31 9.62 -0.20
CA PHE A 182 2.28 8.93 1.09
C PHE A 182 1.73 7.52 0.90
N VAL A 183 2.31 6.56 1.64
CA VAL A 183 1.91 5.16 1.62
C VAL A 183 1.73 4.63 3.05
N PHE A 184 0.91 3.62 3.20
CA PHE A 184 0.83 2.83 4.42
C PHE A 184 1.90 1.73 4.37
N GLN A 185 2.87 1.82 5.28
CA GLN A 185 3.90 0.81 5.47
C GLN A 185 3.50 -0.15 6.60
N PRO A 186 3.59 -1.46 6.41
CA PRO A 186 3.43 -2.40 7.51
C PRO A 186 4.56 -2.21 8.53
N THR A 187 4.28 -2.47 9.80
CA THR A 187 5.29 -2.41 10.88
C THR A 187 6.32 -3.55 10.84
N SER A 188 6.12 -4.48 9.92
CA SER A 188 7.03 -5.61 9.66
C SER A 188 6.92 -6.00 8.19
N MET A 189 8.02 -6.44 7.59
CA MET A 189 8.01 -6.96 6.23
C MET A 189 6.99 -8.10 6.09
N VAL A 190 6.07 -7.97 5.14
CA VAL A 190 5.01 -8.95 4.84
C VAL A 190 5.44 -9.90 3.73
N ALA A 191 6.25 -9.44 2.77
CA ALA A 191 6.81 -10.28 1.73
C ALA A 191 7.55 -11.49 2.34
N GLY A 192 7.15 -12.69 1.94
CA GLY A 192 7.64 -13.94 2.53
C GLY A 192 7.09 -14.30 3.91
N HIS A 193 6.26 -13.44 4.50
CA HIS A 193 5.69 -13.59 5.84
C HIS A 193 4.21 -13.17 5.85
N PRO A 194 3.31 -13.89 5.17
CA PRO A 194 1.90 -13.51 5.06
C PRO A 194 1.18 -13.42 6.42
N ASP A 195 1.67 -14.11 7.44
CA ASP A 195 1.21 -14.04 8.83
C ASP A 195 1.41 -12.65 9.48
N ARG A 196 2.31 -11.85 8.90
CA ARG A 196 2.59 -10.47 9.35
C ARG A 196 1.71 -9.43 8.69
N SER A 197 0.86 -9.81 7.73
CA SER A 197 -0.05 -8.88 7.06
C SER A 197 -0.77 -7.97 8.07
N PRO A 198 -0.84 -6.66 7.82
CA PRO A 198 -1.61 -5.75 8.66
C PRO A 198 -3.11 -5.78 8.32
N VAL A 199 -3.50 -6.53 7.30
CA VAL A 199 -4.86 -6.54 6.78
C VAL A 199 -5.40 -7.95 6.60
N THR A 200 -6.72 -8.06 6.66
CA THR A 200 -7.49 -9.19 6.15
C THR A 200 -8.22 -8.74 4.89
N ILE A 201 -8.13 -9.53 3.83
CA ILE A 201 -8.81 -9.26 2.55
C ILE A 201 -9.97 -10.24 2.42
N THR A 202 -11.17 -9.72 2.15
CA THR A 202 -12.39 -10.49 1.97
C THR A 202 -13.10 -10.09 0.69
N GLY A 203 -13.71 -11.05 0.02
CA GLY A 203 -14.50 -10.83 -1.18
C GLY A 203 -14.85 -12.16 -1.82
N GLU A 204 -15.91 -12.14 -2.57
CA GLU A 204 -16.36 -13.29 -3.35
C GLU A 204 -16.20 -13.01 -4.85
N ARG A 205 -15.83 -14.03 -5.58
CA ARG A 205 -15.88 -13.95 -7.04
C ARG A 205 -17.34 -13.79 -7.44
N PRO A 206 -17.71 -12.79 -8.27
CA PRO A 206 -19.06 -12.72 -8.79
C PRO A 206 -19.48 -14.04 -9.43
N SER A 207 -20.69 -14.47 -9.15
CA SER A 207 -21.28 -15.62 -9.85
C SER A 207 -21.42 -15.30 -11.35
N ASP A 208 -21.46 -16.34 -12.16
CA ASP A 208 -21.69 -16.17 -13.58
C ASP A 208 -23.01 -15.41 -13.81
N PRO A 209 -23.04 -14.38 -14.68
CA PRO A 209 -24.25 -13.64 -14.90
C PRO A 209 -25.31 -14.53 -15.54
N THR A 210 -26.51 -14.49 -15.02
CA THR A 210 -27.66 -15.13 -15.66
C THR A 210 -28.10 -14.27 -16.84
N VAL A 211 -27.80 -14.71 -18.03
CA VAL A 211 -28.20 -14.03 -19.27
C VAL A 211 -29.45 -14.72 -19.83
N GLY A 212 -30.53 -13.98 -19.94
CA GLY A 212 -31.77 -14.44 -20.59
C GLY A 212 -31.69 -14.39 -22.12
N GLY A 213 -32.65 -15.02 -22.80
CA GLY A 213 -32.77 -15.05 -24.24
C GLY A 213 -32.28 -16.36 -24.87
N ASP A 214 -32.64 -16.54 -26.14
CA ASP A 214 -32.34 -17.76 -26.92
C ASP A 214 -30.92 -17.76 -27.49
N THR A 215 -30.28 -16.60 -27.59
CA THR A 215 -28.93 -16.43 -28.07
C THR A 215 -28.09 -15.68 -27.06
N ARG A 216 -26.90 -16.24 -26.76
CA ARG A 216 -25.92 -15.62 -25.85
C ARG A 216 -24.71 -15.22 -26.66
N VAL A 217 -24.29 -13.97 -26.50
CA VAL A 217 -23.08 -13.43 -27.12
C VAL A 217 -22.13 -12.98 -26.00
N ALA A 218 -20.89 -13.42 -26.07
CA ALA A 218 -19.84 -12.99 -25.15
C ALA A 218 -18.68 -12.38 -25.95
N THR A 219 -18.14 -11.27 -25.45
CA THR A 219 -16.86 -10.74 -25.91
C THR A 219 -15.79 -11.15 -24.89
N PHE A 220 -14.68 -11.66 -25.38
CA PHE A 220 -13.61 -12.18 -24.54
C PHE A 220 -12.26 -11.67 -25.03
N ASN A 221 -11.62 -10.81 -24.27
CA ASN A 221 -10.26 -10.38 -24.55
C ASN A 221 -9.28 -11.35 -23.87
N VAL A 222 -8.62 -12.16 -24.67
CA VAL A 222 -7.63 -13.15 -24.22
C VAL A 222 -6.25 -12.75 -24.74
N LEU A 223 -5.70 -11.69 -24.19
CA LEU A 223 -4.36 -11.23 -24.53
C LEU A 223 -3.38 -12.45 -24.61
N ASN A 224 -2.75 -12.63 -25.78
CA ASN A 224 -1.80 -13.72 -26.02
C ASN A 224 -2.40 -15.12 -25.79
N TYR A 225 -3.62 -15.36 -26.30
CA TYR A 225 -4.15 -16.72 -26.36
C TYR A 225 -3.37 -17.57 -27.35
N PHE A 226 -2.77 -18.66 -26.87
CA PHE A 226 -2.08 -19.64 -27.70
C PHE A 226 -2.93 -20.91 -27.79
N SER A 227 -3.26 -21.33 -29.01
CA SER A 227 -3.94 -22.58 -29.26
C SER A 227 -2.98 -23.79 -29.22
N ASP A 228 -1.68 -23.54 -29.33
CA ASP A 228 -0.61 -24.52 -29.20
C ASP A 228 0.12 -24.30 -27.87
N LEU A 229 0.09 -25.31 -27.01
CA LEU A 229 0.71 -25.27 -25.69
C LEU A 229 2.17 -25.72 -25.69
N GLY A 230 2.77 -25.87 -26.84
CA GLY A 230 4.21 -26.13 -26.96
C GLY A 230 4.67 -27.43 -26.30
N VAL A 231 4.01 -28.54 -26.57
CA VAL A 231 4.46 -29.86 -26.13
C VAL A 231 5.51 -30.37 -27.11
#